data_a5950dfdf4938e9b2071f50d61a34c62
#
_entry.id   a5950dfdf4938e9b2071f50d61a34c62
#
_cell.length_a   1.000
_cell.length_b   1.000
_cell.length_c   1.000
_cell.angle_alpha   90.00
_cell.angle_beta   90.00
_cell.angle_gamma   90.00
#
_symmetry.space_group_name_H-M   'P 1'
#
loop_
_entity.id
_entity.type
_entity.pdbx_description
1 polymer ?
#
loop_
_entity_poly.entity_id
_entity_poly.type
_entity_poly.pdbx_seq_one_letter_code
_entity_poly.pdbx_strand_id
1 'polypeptide(L)'
;QLFGVLIPFTLFIVWCLREKNVRVALDSISYTLFGILYTAGLGGYFLLISHLEGGRQMIVFILLFVWAGDSAAFYVGRKLGERKLLELVSPNKTIAGAVANVIGTLIAALLASSLFFNEIPLIHCLIVAFICGIIGQFGDLAESLIKRNCRVKDSGALIPGHGGVLDRIDSLLFVGPAFYCYYQIFLAT
;
A
#
# COMPACT_ATOMS: atom_id res chain seq x y z
N GLN A 1 19.62 7.66 -8.40
CA GLN A 1 18.84 8.70 -9.11
C GLN A 1 18.90 8.53 -10.63
N LEU A 2 20.05 8.19 -11.23
CA LEU A 2 20.25 8.06 -12.68
C LEU A 2 19.31 6.98 -13.30
N PHE A 3 19.15 5.83 -12.64
CA PHE A 3 18.27 4.74 -13.11
C PHE A 3 16.79 5.13 -13.14
N GLY A 4 16.35 5.97 -12.22
CA GLY A 4 14.96 6.47 -12.20
C GLY A 4 14.59 7.33 -13.42
N VAL A 5 15.58 7.96 -14.06
CA VAL A 5 15.37 8.77 -15.27
C VAL A 5 15.61 7.93 -16.53
N LEU A 6 16.59 7.03 -16.52
CA LEU A 6 16.95 6.24 -17.69
C LEU A 6 15.88 5.22 -18.07
N ILE A 7 15.22 4.57 -17.08
CA ILE A 7 14.19 3.56 -17.37
C ILE A 7 12.99 4.16 -18.09
N PRO A 8 12.34 5.25 -17.63
CA PRO A 8 11.27 5.90 -18.37
C PRO A 8 11.69 6.35 -19.76
N PHE A 9 12.91 6.89 -19.89
CA PHE A 9 13.41 7.38 -21.16
C PHE A 9 13.67 6.25 -22.16
N THR A 10 14.27 5.14 -21.73
CA THR A 10 14.48 3.98 -22.60
C THR A 10 13.16 3.33 -23.02
N LEU A 11 12.19 3.21 -22.10
CA LEU A 11 10.84 2.73 -22.45
C LEU A 11 10.17 3.63 -23.47
N PHE A 12 10.27 4.95 -23.31
CA PHE A 12 9.74 5.92 -24.27
C PHE A 12 10.32 5.71 -25.67
N ILE A 13 11.66 5.58 -25.78
CA ILE A 13 12.33 5.35 -27.05
C ILE A 13 11.89 4.02 -27.68
N VAL A 14 11.88 2.94 -26.91
CA VAL A 14 11.48 1.61 -27.39
C VAL A 14 10.04 1.62 -27.93
N TRP A 15 9.12 2.25 -27.22
CA TRP A 15 7.74 2.37 -27.67
C TRP A 15 7.59 3.26 -28.91
N CYS A 16 8.27 4.40 -28.97
CA CYS A 16 8.26 5.27 -30.16
C CYS A 16 8.79 4.55 -31.42
N LEU A 17 9.73 3.62 -31.26
CA LEU A 17 10.28 2.87 -32.38
C LEU A 17 9.41 1.67 -32.80
N ARG A 18 8.58 1.13 -31.88
CA ARG A 18 7.76 -0.07 -32.11
C ARG A 18 6.35 0.23 -32.59
N GLU A 19 5.74 1.29 -32.06
CA GLU A 19 4.33 1.60 -32.30
C GLU A 19 4.14 2.62 -33.43
N LYS A 20 3.33 2.25 -34.39
CA LYS A 20 2.96 3.15 -35.50
C LYS A 20 1.81 4.09 -35.16
N ASN A 21 1.05 3.81 -34.10
CA ASN A 21 -0.08 4.62 -33.64
C ASN A 21 0.30 5.43 -32.41
N VAL A 22 0.41 6.74 -32.56
CA VAL A 22 0.84 7.67 -31.50
C VAL A 22 -0.06 7.61 -30.25
N ARG A 23 -1.38 7.43 -30.40
CA ARG A 23 -2.30 7.33 -29.25
C ARG A 23 -2.04 6.07 -28.44
N VAL A 24 -1.92 4.92 -29.10
CA VAL A 24 -1.62 3.64 -28.45
C VAL A 24 -0.25 3.68 -27.78
N ALA A 25 0.73 4.33 -28.40
CA ALA A 25 2.07 4.50 -27.82
C ALA A 25 2.02 5.31 -26.52
N LEU A 26 1.34 6.45 -26.50
CA LEU A 26 1.21 7.30 -25.30
C LEU A 26 0.48 6.59 -24.16
N ASP A 27 -0.63 5.90 -24.46
CA ASP A 27 -1.38 5.13 -23.46
C ASP A 27 -0.50 4.03 -22.85
N SER A 28 0.20 3.27 -23.68
CA SER A 28 1.08 2.18 -23.24
C SER A 28 2.25 2.69 -22.38
N ILE A 29 2.87 3.82 -22.78
CA ILE A 29 3.93 4.46 -21.99
C ILE A 29 3.37 4.91 -20.63
N SER A 30 2.19 5.57 -20.65
CA SER A 30 1.56 6.07 -19.43
C SER A 30 1.23 4.94 -18.45
N TYR A 31 0.65 3.84 -18.91
CA TYR A 31 0.36 2.68 -18.08
C TYR A 31 1.64 2.02 -17.55
N THR A 32 2.68 1.94 -18.37
CA THR A 32 3.96 1.35 -17.95
C THR A 32 4.64 2.21 -16.90
N LEU A 33 4.72 3.53 -17.13
CA LEU A 33 5.29 4.47 -16.15
C LEU A 33 4.49 4.48 -14.84
N PHE A 34 3.16 4.51 -14.94
CA PHE A 34 2.29 4.42 -13.79
C PHE A 34 2.55 3.13 -13.00
N GLY A 35 2.62 1.98 -13.68
CA GLY A 35 2.89 0.69 -13.06
C GLY A 35 4.25 0.66 -12.34
N ILE A 36 5.31 1.20 -12.94
CA ILE A 36 6.64 1.29 -12.33
C ILE A 36 6.61 2.19 -11.08
N LEU A 37 5.99 3.37 -11.19
CA LEU A 37 5.89 4.31 -10.07
C LEU A 37 5.03 3.73 -8.94
N TYR A 38 3.90 3.10 -9.30
CA TYR A 38 2.99 2.48 -8.35
C TYR A 38 3.64 1.32 -7.58
N THR A 39 4.37 0.43 -8.27
CA THR A 39 4.97 -0.75 -7.63
C THR A 39 6.36 -0.45 -7.08
N ALA A 40 7.32 -0.16 -7.96
CA ALA A 40 8.72 0.05 -7.57
C ALA A 40 8.93 1.40 -6.85
N GLY A 41 8.23 2.46 -7.27
CA GLY A 41 8.32 3.77 -6.64
C GLY A 41 7.82 3.73 -5.19
N LEU A 42 6.59 3.25 -4.98
CA LEU A 42 6.02 3.16 -3.63
C LEU A 42 6.65 2.04 -2.81
N GLY A 43 6.88 0.86 -3.40
CA GLY A 43 7.52 -0.28 -2.73
C GLY A 43 8.98 0.00 -2.32
N GLY A 44 9.67 0.86 -3.08
CA GLY A 44 11.04 1.29 -2.78
C GLY A 44 11.20 1.97 -1.41
N TYR A 45 10.15 2.53 -0.84
CA TYR A 45 10.19 3.10 0.50
C TYR A 45 10.51 2.07 1.59
N PHE A 46 10.16 0.79 1.40
CA PHE A 46 10.58 -0.26 2.33
C PHE A 46 12.08 -0.49 2.33
N LEU A 47 12.76 -0.26 1.19
CA LEU A 47 14.22 -0.26 1.15
C LEU A 47 14.78 0.94 1.93
N LEU A 48 14.19 2.12 1.79
CA LEU A 48 14.60 3.30 2.56
C LEU A 48 14.39 3.07 4.06
N ILE A 49 13.24 2.53 4.47
CA ILE A 49 12.95 2.18 5.86
C ILE A 49 13.97 1.14 6.38
N SER A 50 14.35 0.14 5.59
CA SER A 50 15.29 -0.90 6.00
C SER A 50 16.69 -0.38 6.32
N HIS A 51 17.06 0.79 5.80
CA HIS A 51 18.33 1.46 6.07
C HIS A 51 18.29 2.41 7.27
N LEU A 52 17.13 2.64 7.87
CA LEU A 52 17.01 3.41 9.11
C LEU A 52 17.54 2.59 10.29
N GLU A 53 17.95 3.26 11.35
CA GLU A 53 18.25 2.61 12.63
C GLU A 53 16.98 1.90 13.14
N GLY A 54 17.07 0.61 13.47
CA GLY A 54 15.90 -0.21 13.80
C GLY A 54 14.96 -0.49 12.62
N GLY A 55 15.37 -0.25 11.36
CA GLY A 55 14.50 -0.33 10.20
C GLY A 55 13.84 -1.69 9.96
N ARG A 56 14.52 -2.80 10.33
CA ARG A 56 13.94 -4.14 10.24
C ARG A 56 12.76 -4.31 11.20
N GLN A 57 12.91 -3.85 12.44
CA GLN A 57 11.86 -3.84 13.46
C GLN A 57 10.69 -2.96 13.02
N MET A 58 10.97 -1.80 12.39
CA MET A 58 9.96 -0.91 11.84
C MET A 58 9.15 -1.58 10.73
N ILE A 59 9.78 -2.35 9.84
CA ILE A 59 9.08 -3.11 8.79
C ILE A 59 8.17 -4.16 9.42
N VAL A 60 8.65 -4.93 10.39
CA VAL A 60 7.82 -5.91 11.10
C VAL A 60 6.65 -5.24 11.80
N PHE A 61 6.89 -4.11 12.45
CA PHE A 61 5.85 -3.30 13.08
C PHE A 61 4.76 -2.86 12.09
N ILE A 62 5.18 -2.33 10.91
CA ILE A 62 4.26 -1.94 9.84
C ILE A 62 3.41 -3.13 9.38
N LEU A 63 4.03 -4.27 9.10
CA LEU A 63 3.33 -5.47 8.64
C LEU A 63 2.29 -5.93 9.64
N LEU A 64 2.64 -5.95 10.94
CA LEU A 64 1.74 -6.40 12.00
C LEU A 64 0.50 -5.52 12.12
N PHE A 65 0.67 -4.19 12.17
CA PHE A 65 -0.49 -3.33 12.35
C PHE A 65 -1.36 -3.24 11.07
N VAL A 66 -0.78 -3.30 9.87
CA VAL A 66 -1.56 -3.34 8.62
C VAL A 66 -2.38 -4.62 8.55
N TRP A 67 -1.76 -5.79 8.73
CA TRP A 67 -2.48 -7.06 8.67
C TRP A 67 -3.53 -7.22 9.76
N ALA A 68 -3.26 -6.71 10.96
CA ALA A 68 -4.25 -6.70 12.03
C ALA A 68 -5.45 -5.82 11.69
N GLY A 69 -5.20 -4.64 11.11
CA GLY A 69 -6.24 -3.74 10.62
C GLY A 69 -7.10 -4.38 9.54
N ASP A 70 -6.47 -4.99 8.53
CA ASP A 70 -7.18 -5.66 7.43
C ASP A 70 -8.00 -6.85 7.93
N SER A 71 -7.47 -7.62 8.88
CA SER A 71 -8.19 -8.70 9.54
C SER A 71 -9.42 -8.18 10.32
N ALA A 72 -9.24 -7.12 11.09
CA ALA A 72 -10.33 -6.48 11.82
C ALA A 72 -11.42 -5.96 10.86
N ALA A 73 -11.00 -5.30 9.76
CA ALA A 73 -11.90 -4.82 8.72
C ALA A 73 -12.73 -5.95 8.10
N PHE A 74 -12.08 -7.07 7.80
CA PHE A 74 -12.74 -8.24 7.21
C PHE A 74 -13.80 -8.83 8.15
N TYR A 75 -13.44 -9.11 9.40
CA TYR A 75 -14.37 -9.76 10.34
C TYR A 75 -15.53 -8.85 10.76
N VAL A 76 -15.22 -7.59 11.09
CA VAL A 76 -16.27 -6.63 11.51
C VAL A 76 -17.10 -6.21 10.32
N GLY A 77 -16.48 -5.91 9.17
CA GLY A 77 -17.18 -5.54 7.95
C GLY A 77 -18.14 -6.60 7.46
N ARG A 78 -17.80 -7.90 7.61
CA ARG A 78 -18.68 -9.02 7.27
C ARG A 78 -19.85 -9.19 8.24
N LYS A 79 -19.65 -8.94 9.54
CA LYS A 79 -20.68 -9.15 10.57
C LYS A 79 -21.59 -7.95 10.79
N LEU A 80 -21.04 -6.74 10.75
CA LEU A 80 -21.70 -5.49 11.13
C LEU A 80 -21.79 -4.46 10.00
N GLY A 81 -21.29 -4.81 8.81
CA GLY A 81 -21.16 -3.87 7.70
C GLY A 81 -22.44 -3.75 6.87
N GLU A 82 -23.36 -2.89 7.25
CA GLU A 82 -24.58 -2.59 6.48
C GLU A 82 -24.31 -1.59 5.33
N ARG A 83 -23.58 -0.51 5.63
CA ARG A 83 -23.32 0.56 4.66
C ARG A 83 -22.01 0.29 3.91
N LYS A 84 -22.07 0.34 2.57
CA LYS A 84 -20.90 0.19 1.69
C LYS A 84 -20.01 1.42 1.74
N LEU A 85 -18.68 1.21 1.62
CA LEU A 85 -17.71 2.29 1.61
C LEU A 85 -17.60 2.92 0.21
N LEU A 86 -17.41 2.09 -0.82
CA LEU A 86 -17.28 2.50 -2.21
C LEU A 86 -17.75 1.37 -3.13
N GLU A 87 -19.06 1.29 -3.37
CA GLU A 87 -19.71 0.14 -4.01
C GLU A 87 -19.20 -0.13 -5.42
N LEU A 88 -18.97 0.93 -6.21
CA LEU A 88 -18.48 0.82 -7.59
C LEU A 88 -17.09 0.20 -7.72
N VAL A 89 -16.21 0.41 -6.75
CA VAL A 89 -14.82 -0.04 -6.78
C VAL A 89 -14.67 -1.36 -6.04
N SER A 90 -15.19 -1.42 -4.81
CA SER A 90 -15.09 -2.58 -3.92
C SER A 90 -16.41 -2.83 -3.19
N PRO A 91 -17.32 -3.65 -3.75
CA PRO A 91 -18.67 -3.88 -3.20
C PRO A 91 -18.66 -4.58 -1.85
N ASN A 92 -17.56 -5.19 -1.45
CA ASN A 92 -17.45 -5.89 -0.16
C ASN A 92 -16.94 -5.00 0.98
N LYS A 93 -16.36 -3.84 0.69
CA LYS A 93 -15.89 -2.91 1.72
C LYS A 93 -17.04 -2.13 2.34
N THR A 94 -17.03 -2.00 3.67
CA THR A 94 -18.07 -1.34 4.46
C THR A 94 -17.47 -0.26 5.35
N ILE A 95 -18.29 0.72 5.74
CA ILE A 95 -17.87 1.79 6.66
C ILE A 95 -17.49 1.19 8.02
N ALA A 96 -18.27 0.22 8.54
CA ALA A 96 -17.96 -0.47 9.79
C ALA A 96 -16.60 -1.20 9.71
N GLY A 97 -16.29 -1.84 8.57
CA GLY A 97 -14.99 -2.44 8.32
C GLY A 97 -13.86 -1.41 8.29
N ALA A 98 -14.09 -0.24 7.66
CA ALA A 98 -13.09 0.82 7.61
C ALA A 98 -12.74 1.38 9.00
N VAL A 99 -13.74 1.58 9.85
CA VAL A 99 -13.52 2.00 11.25
C VAL A 99 -12.80 0.90 12.04
N ALA A 100 -13.19 -0.36 11.85
CA ALA A 100 -12.55 -1.50 12.50
C ALA A 100 -11.08 -1.68 12.07
N ASN A 101 -10.74 -1.36 10.80
CA ASN A 101 -9.34 -1.32 10.34
C ASN A 101 -8.52 -0.38 11.21
N VAL A 102 -8.94 0.88 11.36
CA VAL A 102 -8.22 1.88 12.15
C VAL A 102 -8.09 1.45 13.62
N ILE A 103 -9.14 0.89 14.21
CA ILE A 103 -9.10 0.39 15.58
C ILE A 103 -8.13 -0.80 15.69
N GLY A 104 -8.16 -1.72 14.74
CA GLY A 104 -7.27 -2.89 14.70
C GLY A 104 -5.80 -2.49 14.54
N THR A 105 -5.50 -1.51 13.69
CA THR A 105 -4.14 -0.97 13.55
C THR A 105 -3.64 -0.34 14.86
N LEU A 106 -4.48 0.43 15.54
CA LEU A 106 -4.12 1.07 16.81
C LEU A 106 -3.87 0.05 17.92
N ILE A 107 -4.73 -0.97 18.04
CA ILE A 107 -4.56 -2.05 19.02
C ILE A 107 -3.25 -2.82 18.75
N ALA A 108 -3.00 -3.17 17.49
CA ALA A 108 -1.77 -3.88 17.11
C ALA A 108 -0.52 -3.04 17.38
N ALA A 109 -0.55 -1.74 17.08
CA ALA A 109 0.55 -0.83 17.37
C ALA A 109 0.82 -0.70 18.87
N LEU A 110 -0.24 -0.61 19.69
CA LEU A 110 -0.12 -0.59 21.14
C LEU A 110 0.50 -1.88 21.68
N LEU A 111 0.03 -3.03 21.21
CA LEU A 111 0.56 -4.32 21.63
C LEU A 111 2.02 -4.52 21.19
N ALA A 112 2.34 -4.18 19.94
CA ALA A 112 3.70 -4.31 19.44
C ALA A 112 4.69 -3.41 20.20
N SER A 113 4.32 -2.16 20.47
CA SER A 113 5.15 -1.22 21.23
C SER A 113 5.34 -1.65 22.70
N SER A 114 4.36 -2.35 23.26
CA SER A 114 4.45 -2.84 24.65
C SER A 114 5.25 -4.14 24.77
N LEU A 115 5.29 -4.97 23.72
CA LEU A 115 5.87 -6.31 23.79
C LEU A 115 7.32 -6.39 23.27
N PHE A 116 7.64 -5.69 22.19
CA PHE A 116 8.93 -5.86 21.52
C PHE A 116 9.44 -4.65 20.73
N PHE A 117 8.60 -3.65 20.44
CA PHE A 117 8.98 -2.54 19.57
C PHE A 117 9.22 -1.27 20.38
N ASN A 118 10.50 -0.95 20.65
CA ASN A 118 10.92 0.21 21.45
C ASN A 118 11.66 1.27 20.63
N GLU A 119 11.71 1.11 19.30
CA GLU A 119 12.46 2.01 18.40
C GLU A 119 11.83 3.40 18.29
N ILE A 120 10.55 3.51 18.57
CA ILE A 120 9.77 4.74 18.46
C ILE A 120 8.93 4.91 19.74
N PRO A 121 8.85 6.13 20.31
CA PRO A 121 7.98 6.40 21.47
C PRO A 121 6.51 6.03 21.18
N LEU A 122 5.81 5.49 22.15
CA LEU A 122 4.44 4.99 22.03
C LEU A 122 3.49 5.97 21.36
N ILE A 123 3.58 7.25 21.69
CA ILE A 123 2.70 8.27 21.09
C ILE A 123 2.89 8.36 19.58
N HIS A 124 4.12 8.29 19.08
CA HIS A 124 4.41 8.29 17.65
C HIS A 124 3.99 6.96 17.00
N CYS A 125 4.11 5.82 17.69
CA CYS A 125 3.58 4.54 17.22
C CYS A 125 2.06 4.63 16.97
N LEU A 126 1.31 5.22 17.87
CA LEU A 126 -0.14 5.37 17.74
C LEU A 126 -0.52 6.37 16.63
N ILE A 127 0.18 7.51 16.56
CA ILE A 127 -0.09 8.51 15.51
C ILE A 127 0.19 7.92 14.13
N VAL A 128 1.34 7.28 13.93
CA VAL A 128 1.69 6.70 12.63
C VAL A 128 0.78 5.53 12.27
N ALA A 129 0.38 4.69 13.24
CA ALA A 129 -0.57 3.61 13.01
C ALA A 129 -1.96 4.14 12.60
N PHE A 130 -2.43 5.23 13.22
CA PHE A 130 -3.67 5.91 12.84
C PHE A 130 -3.60 6.42 11.39
N ILE A 131 -2.55 7.16 11.04
CA ILE A 131 -2.33 7.69 9.69
C ILE A 131 -2.25 6.55 8.68
N CYS A 132 -1.43 5.53 8.96
CA CYS A 132 -1.23 4.39 8.07
C CYS A 132 -2.48 3.50 7.95
N GLY A 133 -3.28 3.36 9.01
CA GLY A 133 -4.57 2.66 8.97
C GLY A 133 -5.56 3.32 8.01
N ILE A 134 -5.54 4.65 7.91
CA ILE A 134 -6.35 5.37 6.92
C ILE A 134 -5.74 5.24 5.51
N ILE A 135 -4.45 5.53 5.37
CA ILE A 135 -3.76 5.56 4.08
C ILE A 135 -3.71 4.17 3.44
N GLY A 136 -3.54 3.09 4.20
CA GLY A 136 -3.56 1.72 3.71
C GLY A 136 -4.89 1.35 3.04
N GLN A 137 -6.01 1.83 3.57
CA GLN A 137 -7.32 1.62 2.95
C GLN A 137 -7.43 2.29 1.56
N PHE A 138 -6.81 3.46 1.38
CA PHE A 138 -6.74 4.09 0.05
C PHE A 138 -5.84 3.29 -0.90
N GLY A 139 -4.78 2.63 -0.41
CA GLY A 139 -3.93 1.74 -1.21
C GLY A 139 -4.72 0.58 -1.80
N ASP A 140 -5.45 -0.17 -0.96
CA ASP A 140 -6.31 -1.27 -1.40
C ASP A 140 -7.46 -0.77 -2.32
N LEU A 141 -8.04 0.40 -2.06
CA LEU A 141 -9.03 0.99 -2.98
C LEU A 141 -8.42 1.37 -4.33
N ALA A 142 -7.20 1.92 -4.34
CA ALA A 142 -6.48 2.27 -5.56
C ALA A 142 -6.19 1.03 -6.41
N GLU A 143 -5.70 -0.06 -5.79
CA GLU A 143 -5.48 -1.33 -6.49
C GLU A 143 -6.80 -1.92 -7.01
N SER A 144 -7.85 -1.89 -6.20
CA SER A 144 -9.18 -2.31 -6.61
C SER A 144 -9.68 -1.53 -7.84
N LEU A 145 -9.47 -0.22 -7.89
CA LEU A 145 -9.81 0.63 -9.03
C LEU A 145 -9.04 0.24 -10.30
N ILE A 146 -7.73 0.01 -10.18
CA ILE A 146 -6.88 -0.45 -11.28
C ILE A 146 -7.40 -1.77 -11.83
N LYS A 147 -7.69 -2.75 -10.97
CA LYS A 147 -8.24 -4.06 -11.37
C LYS A 147 -9.56 -3.93 -12.12
N ARG A 148 -10.49 -3.05 -11.65
CA ARG A 148 -11.75 -2.81 -12.36
C ARG A 148 -11.55 -2.19 -13.74
N ASN A 149 -10.63 -1.22 -13.85
CA ASN A 149 -10.29 -0.63 -15.15
C ASN A 149 -9.71 -1.67 -16.13
N CYS A 150 -8.89 -2.60 -15.64
CA CYS A 150 -8.35 -3.71 -16.41
C CYS A 150 -9.35 -4.87 -16.61
N ARG A 151 -10.57 -4.78 -16.09
CA ARG A 151 -11.62 -5.83 -16.14
C ARG A 151 -11.18 -7.18 -15.54
N VAL A 152 -10.30 -7.13 -14.55
CA VAL A 152 -9.86 -8.30 -13.79
C VAL A 152 -10.30 -8.19 -12.34
N LYS A 153 -10.29 -9.31 -11.62
CA LYS A 153 -10.59 -9.35 -10.19
C LYS A 153 -9.34 -9.43 -9.35
N ASP A 154 -8.39 -10.25 -9.77
CA ASP A 154 -7.15 -10.51 -9.07
C ASP A 154 -5.97 -10.01 -9.92
N SER A 155 -4.90 -9.53 -9.30
CA SER A 155 -3.74 -8.98 -10.00
C SER A 155 -2.86 -10.06 -10.66
N GLY A 156 -3.13 -11.33 -10.35
CA GLY A 156 -2.43 -12.49 -10.89
C GLY A 156 -2.85 -13.78 -10.20
N ALA A 157 -2.17 -14.89 -10.55
CA ALA A 157 -2.44 -16.21 -9.99
C ALA A 157 -1.16 -16.86 -9.40
N LEU A 158 -0.19 -16.04 -8.99
CA LEU A 158 1.10 -16.54 -8.51
C LEU A 158 0.98 -17.32 -7.20
N ILE A 159 0.04 -16.92 -6.33
CA ILE A 159 -0.20 -17.61 -5.05
C ILE A 159 -1.50 -18.42 -5.17
N PRO A 160 -1.42 -19.78 -5.24
CA PRO A 160 -2.61 -20.62 -5.38
C PRO A 160 -3.65 -20.30 -4.28
N GLY A 161 -4.89 -20.03 -4.70
CA GLY A 161 -6.00 -19.68 -3.79
C GLY A 161 -5.95 -18.29 -3.16
N HIS A 162 -4.92 -17.47 -3.46
CA HIS A 162 -4.72 -16.16 -2.82
C HIS A 162 -4.52 -14.99 -3.80
N GLY A 163 -4.59 -15.22 -5.11
CA GLY A 163 -4.44 -14.16 -6.11
C GLY A 163 -2.97 -13.82 -6.43
N GLY A 164 -2.73 -12.58 -6.83
CA GLY A 164 -1.39 -12.07 -7.14
C GLY A 164 -0.64 -11.54 -5.91
N VAL A 165 0.65 -11.26 -6.10
CA VAL A 165 1.49 -10.62 -5.09
C VAL A 165 0.99 -9.21 -4.78
N LEU A 166 0.56 -8.47 -5.81
CA LEU A 166 0.08 -7.09 -5.65
C LEU A 166 -1.15 -7.04 -4.74
N ASP A 167 -2.07 -8.04 -4.85
CA ASP A 167 -3.24 -8.17 -3.97
C ASP A 167 -2.89 -8.36 -2.47
N ARG A 168 -1.62 -8.57 -2.14
CA ARG A 168 -1.12 -8.79 -0.76
C ARG A 168 -0.36 -7.60 -0.20
N ILE A 169 0.11 -6.74 -1.06
CA ILE A 169 0.94 -5.59 -0.67
C ILE A 169 0.30 -4.24 -1.03
N ASP A 170 -0.90 -4.25 -1.58
CA ASP A 170 -1.63 -3.07 -2.04
C ASP A 170 -1.73 -1.95 -0.98
N SER A 171 -2.18 -2.28 0.22
CA SER A 171 -2.20 -1.38 1.38
C SER A 171 -0.78 -0.93 1.77
N LEU A 172 0.18 -1.87 1.75
CA LEU A 172 1.57 -1.61 2.14
C LEU A 172 2.25 -0.60 1.21
N LEU A 173 1.95 -0.62 -0.09
CA LEU A 173 2.52 0.32 -1.06
C LEU A 173 2.25 1.78 -0.68
N PHE A 174 1.11 2.07 -0.08
CA PHE A 174 0.77 3.41 0.41
C PHE A 174 1.28 3.68 1.82
N VAL A 175 1.29 2.66 2.65
CA VAL A 175 1.77 2.76 4.04
C VAL A 175 3.28 3.01 4.10
N GLY A 176 4.08 2.37 3.24
CA GLY A 176 5.53 2.55 3.23
C GLY A 176 5.96 4.03 3.11
N PRO A 177 5.53 4.75 2.05
CA PRO A 177 5.81 6.18 1.92
C PRO A 177 5.29 7.01 3.09
N ALA A 178 4.06 6.75 3.56
CA ALA A 178 3.45 7.50 4.66
C ALA A 178 4.25 7.33 5.97
N PHE A 179 4.66 6.10 6.29
CA PHE A 179 5.50 5.81 7.44
C PHE A 179 6.86 6.51 7.32
N TYR A 180 7.53 6.38 6.17
CA TYR A 180 8.85 6.98 5.95
C TYR A 180 8.80 8.51 6.04
N CYS A 181 7.81 9.16 5.41
CA CYS A 181 7.64 10.60 5.51
C CYS A 181 7.38 11.05 6.95
N TYR A 182 6.53 10.34 7.68
CA TYR A 182 6.29 10.62 9.09
C TYR A 182 7.59 10.51 9.91
N TYR A 183 8.35 9.44 9.70
CA TYR A 183 9.63 9.23 10.38
C TYR A 183 10.59 10.39 10.11
N GLN A 184 10.76 10.78 8.85
CA GLN A 184 11.69 11.86 8.46
C GLN A 184 11.29 13.23 9.05
N ILE A 185 9.99 13.50 9.17
CA ILE A 185 9.50 14.80 9.67
C ILE A 185 9.58 14.88 11.19
N PHE A 186 9.28 13.80 11.91
CA PHE A 186 9.04 13.85 13.35
C PHE A 186 10.04 13.05 14.21
N LEU A 187 10.84 12.17 13.61
CA LEU A 187 11.69 11.23 14.36
C LEU A 187 13.17 11.25 13.91
N ALA A 188 13.48 11.79 12.73
CA ALA A 188 14.85 11.81 12.20
C ALA A 188 15.68 13.00 12.70
N THR A 189 15.27 13.66 13.80
CA THR A 189 16.00 14.81 14.40
C THR A 189 17.07 14.34 15.37
#